data_98da60d7b456214962467e1c4093c502
#
_entry.id   98da60d7b456214962467e1c4093c502
#
_cell.length_a   1.000
_cell.length_b   1.000
_cell.length_c   1.000
_cell.angle_alpha   90.00
_cell.angle_beta   90.00
_cell.angle_gamma   90.00
#
_symmetry.space_group_name_H-M   'P 1'
#
loop_
_entity.id
_entity.type
_entity.pdbx_description
1 polymer ?
#
loop_
_entity_poly.entity_id
_entity_poly.type
_entity_poly.pdbx_seq_one_letter_code
_entity_poly.pdbx_strand_id
1 'polypeptide(L)'
;KPDLFSAFDRLGKAYLNFAKREPAYYSAMFEAGVPLDADPQLREVSERAFAVLRAAAERLVALMPAKGRPPALMVALHVWSLTHGIASLFSRGDAARRALPMPPEELLEAAILIYLRGLGLPDGIASAR
;
A
#
# COMPACT_ATOMS: atom_id res chain seq x y z
N LYS A 1 17.93 -10.89 3.13
CA LYS A 1 16.52 -11.26 3.06
C LYS A 1 15.68 -10.17 3.69
N PRO A 2 14.84 -9.53 2.89
CA PRO A 2 14.07 -8.41 3.42
C PRO A 2 13.04 -8.90 4.41
N ASP A 3 12.83 -8.11 5.44
CA ASP A 3 11.74 -8.38 6.36
C ASP A 3 10.42 -7.92 5.74
N LEU A 4 9.31 -8.34 6.33
CA LEU A 4 8.00 -8.08 5.76
C LEU A 4 7.61 -6.62 5.86
N PHE A 5 8.00 -5.94 6.93
CA PHE A 5 7.73 -4.52 7.03
C PHE A 5 8.40 -3.77 5.87
N SER A 6 9.67 -4.07 5.61
CA SER A 6 10.39 -3.41 4.52
C SER A 6 9.75 -3.69 3.17
N ALA A 7 9.21 -4.90 2.98
CA ALA A 7 8.55 -5.24 1.73
C ALA A 7 7.32 -4.37 1.52
N PHE A 8 6.47 -4.24 2.53
CA PHE A 8 5.28 -3.38 2.45
C PHE A 8 5.66 -1.92 2.30
N ASP A 9 6.68 -1.48 3.05
CA ASP A 9 7.10 -0.09 3.02
C ASP A 9 7.62 0.30 1.63
N ARG A 10 8.46 -0.55 1.04
CA ARG A 10 8.99 -0.26 -0.29
C ARG A 10 7.89 -0.26 -1.34
N LEU A 11 6.97 -1.20 -1.23
CA LEU A 11 5.86 -1.28 -2.18
C LEU A 11 4.99 -0.04 -2.09
N GLY A 12 4.68 0.39 -0.86
CA GLY A 12 3.89 1.59 -0.67
C GLY A 12 4.60 2.86 -1.14
N LYS A 13 5.89 2.96 -0.89
CA LYS A 13 6.65 4.12 -1.33
C LYS A 13 6.76 4.18 -2.84
N ALA A 14 6.86 3.02 -3.50
CA ALA A 14 6.84 2.99 -4.96
C ALA A 14 5.51 3.48 -5.50
N TYR A 15 4.41 3.10 -4.84
CA TYR A 15 3.08 3.55 -5.20
C TYR A 15 2.95 5.07 -5.05
N LEU A 16 3.42 5.61 -3.93
CA LEU A 16 3.38 7.05 -3.70
C LEU A 16 4.20 7.79 -4.74
N ASN A 17 5.36 7.25 -5.07
CA ASN A 17 6.22 7.86 -6.06
C ASN A 17 5.58 7.84 -7.44
N PHE A 18 4.90 6.76 -7.78
CA PHE A 18 4.18 6.66 -9.05
C PHE A 18 3.07 7.73 -9.13
N ALA A 19 2.27 7.85 -8.07
CA ALA A 19 1.20 8.84 -8.04
C ALA A 19 1.75 10.26 -8.20
N LYS A 20 2.90 10.52 -7.63
CA LYS A 20 3.53 11.83 -7.68
C LYS A 20 4.10 12.14 -9.06
N ARG A 21 4.74 11.16 -9.70
CA ARG A 21 5.39 11.37 -10.98
C ARG A 21 4.44 11.27 -12.16
N GLU A 22 3.37 10.48 -12.01
CA GLU A 22 2.42 10.24 -13.10
C GLU A 22 1.00 10.51 -12.62
N PRO A 23 0.70 11.75 -12.24
CA PRO A 23 -0.61 12.06 -11.64
C PRO A 23 -1.79 11.77 -12.56
N ALA A 24 -1.63 12.03 -13.86
CA ALA A 24 -2.72 11.78 -14.79
C ALA A 24 -2.98 10.28 -14.93
N TYR A 25 -1.92 9.48 -14.98
CA TYR A 25 -2.03 8.04 -15.10
C TYR A 25 -2.64 7.45 -13.84
N TYR A 26 -2.17 7.93 -12.69
CA TYR A 26 -2.70 7.50 -11.40
C TYR A 26 -4.21 7.79 -11.31
N SER A 27 -4.59 9.00 -11.70
CA SER A 27 -6.00 9.39 -11.67
C SER A 27 -6.83 8.51 -12.59
N ALA A 28 -6.33 8.20 -13.78
CA ALA A 28 -7.04 7.34 -14.71
C ALA A 28 -7.22 5.94 -14.14
N MET A 29 -6.20 5.43 -13.47
CA MET A 29 -6.26 4.07 -12.91
C MET A 29 -7.22 3.95 -11.73
N PHE A 30 -7.25 4.95 -10.85
CA PHE A 30 -7.87 4.76 -9.55
C PHE A 30 -8.94 5.77 -9.19
N GLU A 31 -9.05 6.89 -9.88
CA GLU A 31 -9.94 7.96 -9.44
C GLU A 31 -10.95 8.42 -10.48
N ALA A 32 -10.61 8.31 -11.76
CA ALA A 32 -11.46 8.86 -12.81
C ALA A 32 -12.59 7.92 -13.23
N GLY A 33 -12.64 6.73 -12.68
CA GLY A 33 -13.70 5.79 -13.03
C GLY A 33 -13.55 5.17 -14.40
N VAL A 34 -12.36 5.28 -15.01
CA VAL A 34 -12.11 4.65 -16.29
C VAL A 34 -12.09 3.14 -16.11
N PRO A 35 -12.89 2.38 -16.88
CA PRO A 35 -12.88 0.93 -16.74
C PRO A 35 -11.50 0.37 -17.10
N LEU A 36 -10.98 -0.52 -16.26
CA LEU A 36 -9.69 -1.13 -16.53
C LEU A 36 -9.70 -1.94 -17.83
N ASP A 37 -10.86 -2.47 -18.18
CA ASP A 37 -11.01 -3.25 -19.41
C ASP A 37 -10.83 -2.42 -20.68
N ALA A 38 -10.96 -1.10 -20.56
CA ALA A 38 -10.80 -0.22 -21.72
C ALA A 38 -9.36 -0.15 -22.20
N ASP A 39 -8.40 -0.49 -21.32
CA ASP A 39 -6.99 -0.44 -21.66
C ASP A 39 -6.30 -1.69 -21.11
N PRO A 40 -6.05 -2.69 -21.96
CA PRO A 40 -5.43 -3.94 -21.49
C PRO A 40 -4.08 -3.74 -20.83
N GLN A 41 -3.29 -2.77 -21.27
CA GLN A 41 -2.00 -2.53 -20.67
C GLN A 41 -2.13 -1.98 -19.26
N LEU A 42 -3.07 -1.07 -19.08
CA LEU A 42 -3.35 -0.50 -17.77
C LEU A 42 -3.82 -1.57 -16.80
N ARG A 43 -4.69 -2.45 -17.28
CA ARG A 43 -5.18 -3.54 -16.46
C ARG A 43 -4.08 -4.48 -16.04
N GLU A 44 -3.19 -4.81 -16.96
CA GLU A 44 -2.10 -5.72 -16.67
C GLU A 44 -1.16 -5.15 -15.61
N VAL A 45 -0.82 -3.86 -15.73
CA VAL A 45 0.04 -3.21 -14.75
C VAL A 45 -0.60 -3.21 -13.37
N SER A 46 -1.89 -2.89 -13.34
CA SER A 46 -2.64 -2.84 -12.09
C SER A 46 -2.72 -4.20 -11.41
N GLU A 47 -3.00 -5.24 -12.19
CA GLU A 47 -3.10 -6.59 -11.64
C GLU A 47 -1.77 -7.10 -11.14
N ARG A 48 -0.68 -6.77 -11.85
CA ARG A 48 0.64 -7.20 -11.43
C ARG A 48 1.06 -6.54 -10.13
N ALA A 49 0.76 -5.25 -10.00
CA ALA A 49 1.08 -4.53 -8.77
C ALA A 49 0.31 -5.12 -7.59
N PHE A 50 -0.97 -5.43 -7.78
CA PHE A 50 -1.75 -6.00 -6.70
C PHE A 50 -1.29 -7.41 -6.35
N ALA A 51 -0.84 -8.19 -7.34
CA ALA A 51 -0.35 -9.54 -7.08
C ALA A 51 0.89 -9.52 -6.18
N VAL A 52 1.77 -8.54 -6.37
CA VAL A 52 2.94 -8.40 -5.50
C VAL A 52 2.52 -8.10 -4.07
N LEU A 53 1.56 -7.21 -3.91
CA LEU A 53 1.05 -6.87 -2.59
C LEU A 53 0.38 -8.07 -1.93
N ARG A 54 -0.40 -8.81 -2.68
CA ARG A 54 -1.10 -9.96 -2.15
C ARG A 54 -0.12 -11.05 -1.73
N ALA A 55 0.94 -11.27 -2.51
CA ALA A 55 1.95 -12.25 -2.15
C ALA A 55 2.64 -11.88 -0.84
N ALA A 56 2.92 -10.59 -0.65
CA ALA A 56 3.50 -10.14 0.61
C ALA A 56 2.55 -10.37 1.78
N ALA A 57 1.25 -10.13 1.56
CA ALA A 57 0.25 -10.35 2.59
C ALA A 57 0.14 -11.84 2.94
N GLU A 58 0.24 -12.71 1.94
CA GLU A 58 0.19 -14.15 2.18
C GLU A 58 1.36 -14.61 3.05
N ARG A 59 2.55 -14.06 2.77
CA ARG A 59 3.70 -14.39 3.61
C ARG A 59 3.52 -13.89 5.03
N LEU A 60 2.90 -12.73 5.19
CA LEU A 60 2.68 -12.16 6.51
C LEU A 60 1.72 -13.01 7.33
N VAL A 61 0.55 -13.34 6.77
CA VAL A 61 -0.42 -14.11 7.54
C VAL A 61 0.07 -15.51 7.82
N ALA A 62 0.98 -16.05 7.00
CA ALA A 62 1.55 -17.36 7.27
C ALA A 62 2.36 -17.39 8.56
N LEU A 63 2.81 -16.24 9.03
CA LEU A 63 3.54 -16.16 10.30
C LEU A 63 2.61 -16.08 11.51
N MET A 64 1.33 -15.90 11.29
CA MET A 64 0.37 -15.75 12.37
C MET A 64 -0.22 -17.10 12.75
N PRO A 65 -0.67 -17.27 14.02
CA PRO A 65 -1.39 -18.49 14.38
C PRO A 65 -2.61 -18.68 13.49
N ALA A 66 -2.91 -19.93 13.17
CA ALA A 66 -4.04 -20.23 12.29
C ALA A 66 -5.34 -19.69 12.85
N LYS A 67 -5.51 -19.78 14.18
CA LYS A 67 -6.72 -19.28 14.81
C LYS A 67 -6.69 -17.75 14.86
N GLY A 68 -7.73 -17.14 14.35
CA GLY A 68 -7.83 -15.68 14.36
C GLY A 68 -7.07 -15.00 13.25
N ARG A 69 -6.47 -15.79 12.35
CA ARG A 69 -5.72 -15.25 11.23
C ARG A 69 -6.66 -14.59 10.22
N PRO A 70 -6.40 -13.33 9.82
CA PRO A 70 -7.23 -12.71 8.80
C PRO A 70 -6.91 -13.28 7.43
N PRO A 71 -7.85 -13.18 6.48
CA PRO A 71 -7.54 -13.56 5.10
C PRO A 71 -6.46 -12.66 4.51
N ALA A 72 -5.55 -13.26 3.74
CA ALA A 72 -4.48 -12.48 3.12
C ALA A 72 -5.03 -11.38 2.21
N LEU A 73 -6.12 -11.66 1.51
CA LEU A 73 -6.73 -10.66 0.64
C LEU A 73 -7.19 -9.43 1.43
N MET A 74 -7.74 -9.66 2.62
CA MET A 74 -8.17 -8.54 3.46
C MET A 74 -6.98 -7.68 3.88
N VAL A 75 -5.87 -8.31 4.25
CA VAL A 75 -4.65 -7.58 4.61
C VAL A 75 -4.14 -6.77 3.43
N ALA A 76 -4.12 -7.39 2.24
CA ALA A 76 -3.67 -6.69 1.04
C ALA A 76 -4.54 -5.47 0.76
N LEU A 77 -5.86 -5.63 0.88
CA LEU A 77 -6.78 -4.52 0.64
C LEU A 77 -6.64 -3.41 1.67
N HIS A 78 -6.38 -3.76 2.92
CA HIS A 78 -6.15 -2.75 3.95
C HIS A 78 -4.90 -1.93 3.65
N VAL A 79 -3.81 -2.61 3.32
CA VAL A 79 -2.56 -1.90 3.01
C VAL A 79 -2.74 -1.03 1.77
N TRP A 80 -3.42 -1.56 0.76
CA TRP A 80 -3.69 -0.79 -0.45
C TRP A 80 -4.55 0.44 -0.15
N SER A 81 -5.57 0.28 0.69
CA SER A 81 -6.44 1.40 1.06
C SER A 81 -5.67 2.50 1.79
N LEU A 82 -4.78 2.11 2.70
CA LEU A 82 -3.94 3.09 3.39
C LEU A 82 -3.06 3.85 2.41
N THR A 83 -2.40 3.10 1.54
CA THR A 83 -1.48 3.70 0.57
C THR A 83 -2.21 4.59 -0.42
N HIS A 84 -3.33 4.10 -0.94
CA HIS A 84 -4.13 4.87 -1.90
C HIS A 84 -4.69 6.14 -1.28
N GLY A 85 -5.19 6.04 -0.03
CA GLY A 85 -5.70 7.22 0.65
C GLY A 85 -4.65 8.29 0.84
N ILE A 86 -3.45 7.87 1.24
CA ILE A 86 -2.35 8.82 1.42
C ILE A 86 -1.95 9.44 0.08
N ALA A 87 -1.81 8.61 -0.95
CA ALA A 87 -1.46 9.11 -2.28
C ALA A 87 -2.49 10.10 -2.78
N SER A 88 -3.77 9.81 -2.58
CA SER A 88 -4.85 10.66 -3.03
C SER A 88 -4.84 12.01 -2.32
N LEU A 89 -4.61 11.99 -1.00
CA LEU A 89 -4.56 13.23 -0.22
C LEU A 89 -3.47 14.18 -0.71
N PHE A 90 -2.33 13.64 -1.14
CA PHE A 90 -1.19 14.46 -1.48
C PHE A 90 -1.09 14.77 -2.98
N SER A 91 -1.81 14.03 -3.83
CA SER A 91 -1.67 14.20 -5.27
C SER A 91 -2.70 15.12 -5.88
N ARG A 92 -3.76 15.48 -5.15
CA ARG A 92 -4.88 16.24 -5.72
C ARG A 92 -4.88 17.70 -5.33
N GLY A 93 -3.76 18.20 -4.86
CA GLY A 93 -3.66 19.59 -4.48
C GLY A 93 -4.18 19.92 -3.10
N ASP A 94 -4.74 18.95 -2.40
CA ASP A 94 -5.17 19.18 -1.03
C ASP A 94 -4.00 19.58 -0.14
N ALA A 95 -2.85 18.96 -0.35
CA ALA A 95 -1.66 19.28 0.41
C ALA A 95 -1.22 20.71 0.17
N ALA A 96 -1.47 21.25 -1.03
CA ALA A 96 -1.11 22.64 -1.34
C ALA A 96 -2.02 23.61 -0.60
N ARG A 97 -3.26 23.23 -0.34
CA ARG A 97 -4.20 24.08 0.37
C ARG A 97 -4.12 23.90 1.88
N ARG A 98 -3.57 22.80 2.33
CA ARG A 98 -3.45 22.49 3.75
C ARG A 98 -2.00 22.30 4.11
N ALA A 99 -1.59 22.91 5.18
CA ALA A 99 -0.25 22.67 5.71
C ALA A 99 -0.27 21.34 6.44
N LEU A 100 0.06 20.26 5.72
CA LEU A 100 0.12 18.94 6.35
C LEU A 100 1.45 18.79 7.07
N PRO A 101 1.43 18.25 8.29
CA PRO A 101 2.59 18.32 9.17
C PRO A 101 3.70 17.31 8.85
N MET A 102 3.46 16.39 7.93
CA MET A 102 4.48 15.38 7.64
C MET A 102 4.40 14.94 6.19
N PRO A 103 5.50 14.45 5.62
CA PRO A 103 5.49 13.96 4.26
C PRO A 103 4.73 12.64 4.14
N PRO A 104 4.22 12.34 2.93
CA PRO A 104 3.43 11.12 2.75
C PRO A 104 4.19 9.85 3.06
N GLU A 105 5.50 9.83 2.84
CA GLU A 105 6.29 8.64 3.11
C GLU A 105 6.33 8.31 4.59
N GLU A 106 6.45 9.35 5.43
CA GLU A 106 6.43 9.14 6.88
C GLU A 106 5.06 8.69 7.37
N LEU A 107 4.03 9.30 6.80
CA LEU A 107 2.67 8.94 7.18
C LEU A 107 2.40 7.48 6.83
N LEU A 108 2.83 7.05 5.66
CA LEU A 108 2.62 5.67 5.24
C LEU A 108 3.41 4.69 6.10
N GLU A 109 4.67 5.01 6.38
CA GLU A 109 5.51 4.13 7.18
C GLU A 109 4.90 3.91 8.57
N ALA A 110 4.45 4.99 9.19
CA ALA A 110 3.81 4.88 10.50
C ALA A 110 2.52 4.08 10.43
N ALA A 111 1.73 4.27 9.37
CA ALA A 111 0.47 3.57 9.23
C ALA A 111 0.69 2.06 9.09
N ILE A 112 1.66 1.66 8.29
CA ILE A 112 1.96 0.24 8.11
C ILE A 112 2.43 -0.37 9.42
N LEU A 113 3.31 0.34 10.13
CA LEU A 113 3.82 -0.16 11.40
C LEU A 113 2.70 -0.35 12.43
N ILE A 114 1.82 0.64 12.54
CA ILE A 114 0.69 0.56 13.45
C ILE A 114 -0.23 -0.60 13.06
N TYR A 115 -0.46 -0.77 11.77
CA TYR A 115 -1.31 -1.84 11.29
C TYR A 115 -0.73 -3.21 11.65
N LEU A 116 0.57 -3.40 11.44
CA LEU A 116 1.21 -4.68 11.75
C LEU A 116 1.18 -4.96 13.25
N ARG A 117 1.40 -3.93 14.07
CA ARG A 117 1.28 -4.09 15.51
C ARG A 117 -0.13 -4.44 15.92
N GLY A 118 -1.11 -3.84 15.25
CA GLY A 118 -2.52 -4.13 15.52
C GLY A 118 -2.90 -5.57 15.22
N LEU A 119 -2.17 -6.22 14.33
CA LEU A 119 -2.38 -7.63 14.04
C LEU A 119 -1.74 -8.53 15.11
N GLY A 120 -1.07 -7.96 16.09
CA GLY A 120 -0.42 -8.74 17.13
C GLY A 120 0.98 -9.21 16.77
N LEU A 121 1.54 -8.69 15.68
CA LEU A 121 2.88 -9.05 15.29
C LEU A 121 3.89 -8.23 16.09
N PRO A 122 4.97 -8.85 16.55
CA PRO A 122 5.94 -8.12 17.34
C PRO A 122 6.71 -7.11 16.50
N ASP A 123 7.22 -6.06 17.16
CA ASP A 123 8.02 -5.05 16.49
C ASP A 123 9.23 -5.67 15.79
N GLY A 124 9.73 -6.78 16.33
CA GLY A 124 10.87 -7.44 15.74
C GLY A 124 10.63 -7.97 14.34
N ILE A 125 9.35 -8.11 13.92
CA ILE A 125 9.10 -8.56 12.57
C ILE A 125 9.50 -7.47 11.56
N ALA A 126 9.45 -6.21 11.95
CA ALA A 126 9.86 -5.11 11.09
C ALA A 126 11.36 -5.12 10.85
N SER A 127 12.11 -5.67 11.76
CA SER A 127 13.55 -5.79 11.64
C SER A 127 13.99 -7.26 11.60
N ALA A 128 13.06 -8.16 11.27
CA ALA A 128 13.35 -9.58 11.21
C ALA A 128 14.42 -9.86 10.16
N ARG A 129 15.29 -10.79 10.46
CA ARG A 129 16.44 -11.09 9.60
C ARG A 129 16.29 -12.43 8.95
#